data_d896900804e912b98950653ba63b31f5
#
_entry.id   d896900804e912b98950653ba63b31f5
#
_cell.length_a   1.000
_cell.length_b   1.000
_cell.length_c   1.000
_cell.angle_alpha   90.00
_cell.angle_beta   90.00
_cell.angle_gamma   90.00
#
_symmetry.space_group_name_H-M   'P 1'
#
loop_
_entity.id
_entity.type
_entity.pdbx_description
1 polymer ?
#
loop_
_entity_poly.entity_id
_entity_poly.type
_entity_poly.pdbx_seq_one_letter_code
_entity_poly.pdbx_strand_id
1 'polypeptide(L)'
;MSFEKEIQRRRTFGIISHPDAGKTTLTEKLLLFGGAIQEAGAVKNNKIKKTATSDFMEIEKQRGISVATSVLAFIYRDKKINILDTPGHKDFAEDTFRTLTAVDSVIVVIDVAKGVEEQTEKLVEVCRMRNIPMLVFINKMDREGKDAFDLLDEVEQKLGLTVTPLSFPIGMGYDFQGIYNIYEKNINLFTGDNKKNIEDTIAFNDIESPELEKIIGTKAAVELRDNLELVKGVYPPFDKEDYLKGMLQPVFFGSALNNFGVRELLDCFVDIAPTPRPKMAEERLVMANEPNCTGFVFKIHANMDPKHRDRLAFIKIVSGTFERNKPYLHVRQGKNLKFSSPNAFFAEKKEIVDISYPGDIVGLHDTGNFKIGDTLTEGEILHYKGIPSFSPEHFRYINNADPMKSKQLYKGIDQLMDEGVAQLFTLEINNRRVIGTVGALQFEVIQYRLEHEYGAKCTYENFPVYKACWVQAENKNSEEFKEFKRVKQKFLAKDKRNQLVFLADSPFSLQMTQQKYPSVKLHFTSEFE
;
A
#
# COMPACT_ATOMS: atom_id res chain seq x y z
N MET A 1 -4.38 -4.87 -30.22
CA MET A 1 -4.51 -3.42 -29.94
C MET A 1 -3.15 -2.76 -30.12
N SER A 2 -3.08 -1.44 -30.36
CA SER A 2 -1.78 -0.76 -30.40
C SER A 2 -1.20 -0.66 -28.98
N PHE A 3 0.13 -0.60 -28.86
CA PHE A 3 0.84 -0.45 -27.59
C PHE A 3 0.30 0.73 -26.76
N GLU A 4 0.05 1.86 -27.39
CA GLU A 4 -0.47 3.06 -26.74
C GLU A 4 -1.90 2.84 -26.17
N LYS A 5 -2.77 2.15 -26.89
CA LYS A 5 -4.11 1.79 -26.38
C LYS A 5 -4.02 0.89 -25.14
N GLU A 6 -3.05 -0.01 -25.11
CA GLU A 6 -2.85 -0.87 -23.95
C GLU A 6 -2.40 -0.07 -22.71
N ILE A 7 -1.52 0.94 -22.88
CA ILE A 7 -1.14 1.87 -21.79
C ILE A 7 -2.38 2.64 -21.31
N GLN A 8 -3.18 3.19 -22.23
CA GLN A 8 -4.38 3.98 -21.90
C GLN A 8 -5.48 3.17 -21.18
N ARG A 9 -5.46 1.86 -21.27
CA ARG A 9 -6.42 0.98 -20.58
C ARG A 9 -6.06 0.71 -19.12
N ARG A 10 -4.83 0.93 -18.68
CA ARG A 10 -4.36 0.50 -17.36
C ARG A 10 -4.54 1.57 -16.31
N ARG A 11 -5.00 1.12 -15.14
CA ARG A 11 -5.10 1.90 -13.91
C ARG A 11 -4.52 1.08 -12.77
N THR A 12 -3.55 1.62 -12.05
CA THR A 12 -2.95 0.94 -10.90
C THR A 12 -3.03 1.84 -9.69
N PHE A 13 -3.74 1.39 -8.67
CA PHE A 13 -3.91 2.17 -7.45
C PHE A 13 -3.75 1.35 -6.19
N GLY A 14 -3.36 2.05 -5.12
CA GLY A 14 -3.35 1.51 -3.77
C GLY A 14 -4.57 1.97 -2.98
N ILE A 15 -4.98 1.17 -2.02
CA ILE A 15 -5.99 1.59 -1.03
C ILE A 15 -5.30 1.70 0.32
N ILE A 16 -5.38 2.88 0.93
CA ILE A 16 -4.78 3.17 2.23
C ILE A 16 -5.83 3.65 3.22
N SER A 17 -5.64 3.32 4.49
CA SER A 17 -6.50 3.74 5.57
C SER A 17 -5.90 3.45 6.92
N HIS A 18 -6.49 4.01 7.97
CA HIS A 18 -6.35 3.48 9.31
C HIS A 18 -7.01 2.09 9.44
N PRO A 19 -6.59 1.22 10.39
CA PRO A 19 -7.28 -0.03 10.69
C PRO A 19 -8.77 0.17 10.95
N ASP A 20 -9.58 -0.77 10.48
CA ASP A 20 -11.03 -0.77 10.65
C ASP A 20 -11.82 0.32 9.89
N ALA A 21 -11.20 1.19 9.10
CA ALA A 21 -11.90 2.17 8.28
C ALA A 21 -12.76 1.53 7.16
N GLY A 22 -12.59 0.24 6.89
CA GLY A 22 -13.37 -0.51 5.90
C GLY A 22 -12.66 -0.72 4.58
N LYS A 23 -11.33 -0.61 4.56
CA LYS A 23 -10.48 -0.80 3.37
C LYS A 23 -10.74 -2.13 2.66
N THR A 24 -10.58 -3.25 3.37
CA THR A 24 -10.80 -4.60 2.82
C THR A 24 -12.24 -4.78 2.31
N THR A 25 -13.22 -4.21 3.02
CA THR A 25 -14.61 -4.22 2.56
C THR A 25 -14.75 -3.45 1.24
N LEU A 26 -14.13 -2.28 1.12
CA LEU A 26 -14.15 -1.51 -0.12
C LEU A 26 -13.48 -2.29 -1.26
N THR A 27 -12.31 -2.89 -1.02
CA THR A 27 -11.61 -3.73 -2.01
C THR A 27 -12.51 -4.85 -2.54
N GLU A 28 -13.16 -5.60 -1.65
CA GLU A 28 -14.08 -6.68 -2.01
C GLU A 28 -15.28 -6.17 -2.84
N LYS A 29 -15.80 -4.98 -2.50
CA LYS A 29 -16.90 -4.39 -3.27
C LYS A 29 -16.48 -3.88 -4.64
N LEU A 30 -15.28 -3.31 -4.77
CA LEU A 30 -14.72 -2.94 -6.08
C LEU A 30 -14.55 -4.17 -6.98
N LEU A 31 -14.08 -5.29 -6.43
CA LEU A 31 -13.98 -6.56 -7.15
C LEU A 31 -15.35 -7.11 -7.54
N LEU A 32 -16.35 -6.98 -6.66
CA LEU A 32 -17.73 -7.41 -6.94
C LEU A 32 -18.35 -6.60 -8.08
N PHE A 33 -18.27 -5.27 -8.03
CA PHE A 33 -18.76 -4.38 -9.08
C PHE A 33 -18.00 -4.56 -10.40
N GLY A 34 -16.72 -4.88 -10.32
CA GLY A 34 -15.91 -5.26 -11.47
C GLY A 34 -16.24 -6.64 -12.05
N GLY A 35 -17.16 -7.40 -11.43
CA GLY A 35 -17.53 -8.75 -11.86
C GLY A 35 -16.41 -9.79 -11.67
N ALA A 36 -15.39 -9.46 -10.90
CA ALA A 36 -14.24 -10.33 -10.65
C ALA A 36 -14.54 -11.42 -9.60
N ILE A 37 -15.48 -11.15 -8.70
CA ILE A 37 -16.00 -12.10 -7.69
C ILE A 37 -17.52 -12.12 -7.71
N GLN A 38 -18.12 -13.23 -7.32
CA GLN A 38 -19.59 -13.38 -7.29
C GLN A 38 -20.20 -12.90 -5.98
N GLU A 39 -19.45 -12.99 -4.89
CA GLU A 39 -19.88 -12.57 -3.55
C GLU A 39 -18.69 -11.91 -2.82
N ALA A 40 -18.92 -10.78 -2.18
CA ALA A 40 -17.91 -10.13 -1.37
C ALA A 40 -17.78 -10.82 0.00
N GLY A 41 -16.55 -11.02 0.47
CA GLY A 41 -16.23 -11.41 1.84
C GLY A 41 -16.32 -10.21 2.81
N ALA A 42 -16.42 -10.46 4.11
CA ALA A 42 -16.38 -9.43 5.14
C ALA A 42 -15.47 -9.84 6.32
N VAL A 43 -14.68 -8.88 6.80
CA VAL A 43 -13.66 -9.12 7.84
C VAL A 43 -14.27 -9.24 9.25
N LYS A 44 -15.48 -8.76 9.48
CA LYS A 44 -16.14 -8.80 10.80
C LYS A 44 -17.60 -9.23 10.73
N ASN A 45 -17.84 -10.48 10.99
CA ASN A 45 -18.93 -10.99 11.83
C ASN A 45 -18.85 -12.53 11.87
N ASN A 46 -18.91 -13.14 13.04
CA ASN A 46 -18.95 -14.58 13.25
C ASN A 46 -20.13 -15.32 12.52
N LYS A 47 -20.87 -14.60 11.68
CA LYS A 47 -21.98 -15.14 10.88
C LYS A 47 -21.70 -15.23 9.38
N ILE A 48 -20.57 -14.70 8.87
CA ILE A 48 -20.23 -14.77 7.45
C ILE A 48 -19.15 -15.83 7.28
N LYS A 49 -19.48 -16.88 6.54
CA LYS A 49 -18.62 -18.06 6.31
C LYS A 49 -17.49 -17.83 5.29
N LYS A 50 -17.42 -16.67 4.61
CA LYS A 50 -16.45 -16.39 3.57
C LYS A 50 -15.45 -15.34 4.05
N THR A 51 -14.17 -15.67 4.03
CA THR A 51 -13.07 -14.73 4.30
C THR A 51 -12.85 -13.82 3.10
N ALA A 52 -12.26 -12.63 3.32
CA ALA A 52 -11.96 -11.70 2.24
C ALA A 52 -10.97 -12.30 1.24
N THR A 53 -11.16 -12.00 -0.04
CA THR A 53 -10.27 -12.44 -1.14
C THR A 53 -8.86 -11.87 -1.00
N SER A 54 -8.75 -10.68 -0.41
CA SER A 54 -7.47 -10.02 -0.13
C SER A 54 -6.66 -10.68 0.99
N ASP A 55 -7.31 -11.38 1.94
CA ASP A 55 -6.65 -12.02 3.08
C ASP A 55 -6.33 -13.49 2.75
N PHE A 56 -5.16 -13.72 2.18
CA PHE A 56 -4.77 -15.06 1.71
C PHE A 56 -3.95 -15.87 2.74
N MET A 57 -3.31 -15.20 3.71
CA MET A 57 -2.52 -15.86 4.76
C MET A 57 -3.43 -16.39 5.89
N GLU A 58 -3.11 -17.58 6.41
CA GLU A 58 -3.88 -18.15 7.52
C GLU A 58 -3.86 -17.29 8.78
N ILE A 59 -2.76 -16.61 9.05
CA ILE A 59 -2.64 -15.69 10.18
C ILE A 59 -3.53 -14.45 10.00
N GLU A 60 -3.72 -13.97 8.77
CA GLU A 60 -4.64 -12.86 8.46
C GLU A 60 -6.08 -13.26 8.76
N LYS A 61 -6.47 -14.46 8.32
CA LYS A 61 -7.81 -15.01 8.57
C LYS A 61 -8.09 -15.23 10.06
N GLN A 62 -7.11 -15.74 10.79
CA GLN A 62 -7.23 -15.97 12.24
C GLN A 62 -7.33 -14.68 13.04
N ARG A 63 -6.57 -13.65 12.65
CA ARG A 63 -6.50 -12.36 13.34
C ARG A 63 -7.52 -11.33 12.83
N GLY A 64 -8.06 -11.52 11.62
CA GLY A 64 -8.96 -10.57 10.95
C GLY A 64 -8.29 -9.24 10.60
N ILE A 65 -6.99 -9.26 10.33
CA ILE A 65 -6.19 -8.10 9.91
C ILE A 65 -5.30 -8.49 8.73
N SER A 66 -5.20 -7.62 7.72
CA SER A 66 -4.27 -7.80 6.62
C SER A 66 -2.84 -7.52 7.09
N VAL A 67 -1.93 -8.45 6.82
CA VAL A 67 -0.51 -8.40 7.23
C VAL A 67 0.39 -8.01 6.06
N ALA A 68 -0.02 -8.38 4.84
CA ALA A 68 0.73 -8.12 3.62
C ALA A 68 -0.16 -7.53 2.53
N THR A 69 0.43 -6.74 1.64
CA THR A 69 -0.29 -6.20 0.47
C THR A 69 -0.75 -7.32 -0.45
N SER A 70 -2.01 -7.29 -0.84
CA SER A 70 -2.57 -8.15 -1.89
C SER A 70 -2.56 -7.44 -3.24
N VAL A 71 -2.22 -8.18 -4.29
CA VAL A 71 -2.26 -7.69 -5.67
C VAL A 71 -3.45 -8.35 -6.35
N LEU A 72 -4.38 -7.53 -6.83
CA LEU A 72 -5.64 -7.97 -7.43
C LEU A 72 -5.85 -7.22 -8.73
N ALA A 73 -6.40 -7.87 -9.75
CA ALA A 73 -6.73 -7.23 -11.01
C ALA A 73 -8.11 -7.63 -11.51
N PHE A 74 -8.75 -6.75 -12.28
CA PHE A 74 -10.01 -7.01 -12.97
C PHE A 74 -10.17 -6.06 -14.16
N ILE A 75 -11.17 -6.33 -14.99
CA ILE A 75 -11.52 -5.47 -16.13
C ILE A 75 -12.85 -4.79 -15.82
N TYR A 76 -12.90 -3.47 -15.96
CA TYR A 76 -14.10 -2.68 -15.80
C TYR A 76 -14.17 -1.56 -16.85
N ARG A 77 -15.32 -1.43 -17.54
CA ARG A 77 -15.51 -0.43 -18.63
C ARG A 77 -14.31 -0.39 -19.60
N ASP A 78 -13.86 -1.56 -20.07
CA ASP A 78 -12.68 -1.76 -20.95
C ASP A 78 -11.32 -1.30 -20.34
N LYS A 79 -11.27 -0.93 -19.07
CA LYS A 79 -10.01 -0.65 -18.36
C LYS A 79 -9.55 -1.87 -17.59
N LYS A 80 -8.25 -2.14 -17.61
CA LYS A 80 -7.60 -3.11 -16.73
C LYS A 80 -7.16 -2.40 -15.46
N ILE A 81 -7.76 -2.78 -14.36
CA ILE A 81 -7.56 -2.19 -13.06
C ILE A 81 -6.70 -3.12 -12.22
N ASN A 82 -5.61 -2.59 -11.67
CA ASN A 82 -4.76 -3.28 -10.71
C ASN A 82 -4.93 -2.60 -9.35
N ILE A 83 -5.40 -3.35 -8.37
CA ILE A 83 -5.54 -2.92 -6.97
C ILE A 83 -4.38 -3.48 -6.16
N LEU A 84 -3.78 -2.63 -5.36
CA LEU A 84 -2.82 -2.96 -4.33
C LEU A 84 -3.49 -2.70 -2.97
N ASP A 85 -4.08 -3.74 -2.38
CA ASP A 85 -4.73 -3.66 -1.07
C ASP A 85 -3.67 -3.74 0.02
N THR A 86 -3.35 -2.62 0.65
CA THR A 86 -2.26 -2.51 1.62
C THR A 86 -2.72 -2.88 3.03
N PRO A 87 -1.82 -3.35 3.92
CA PRO A 87 -2.19 -3.51 5.33
C PRO A 87 -2.52 -2.16 5.97
N GLY A 88 -3.60 -2.11 6.76
CA GLY A 88 -4.02 -0.90 7.48
C GLY A 88 -3.29 -0.70 8.81
N HIS A 89 -2.72 -1.76 9.40
CA HIS A 89 -2.12 -1.70 10.72
C HIS A 89 -0.72 -1.06 10.68
N LYS A 90 -0.43 -0.16 11.62
CA LYS A 90 0.84 0.59 11.69
C LYS A 90 2.09 -0.30 11.69
N ASP A 91 1.99 -1.48 12.30
CA ASP A 91 3.10 -2.44 12.38
C ASP A 91 3.57 -2.91 10.98
N PHE A 92 2.72 -2.80 9.96
CA PHE A 92 3.01 -3.19 8.57
C PHE A 92 3.16 -1.99 7.62
N ALA A 93 3.33 -0.78 8.16
CA ALA A 93 3.43 0.45 7.37
C ALA A 93 4.57 0.40 6.32
N GLU A 94 5.67 -0.30 6.61
CA GLU A 94 6.80 -0.44 5.69
C GLU A 94 6.41 -1.18 4.38
N ASP A 95 5.56 -2.22 4.47
CA ASP A 95 5.01 -2.89 3.29
C ASP A 95 4.10 -1.93 2.48
N THR A 96 3.32 -1.11 3.17
CA THR A 96 2.50 -0.07 2.54
C THR A 96 3.36 0.96 1.82
N PHE A 97 4.42 1.48 2.45
CA PHE A 97 5.31 2.47 1.82
C PHE A 97 5.98 1.92 0.55
N ARG A 98 6.42 0.65 0.56
CA ARG A 98 6.97 -0.01 -0.62
C ARG A 98 5.92 -0.15 -1.72
N THR A 99 4.72 -0.56 -1.35
CA THR A 99 3.60 -0.70 -2.28
C THR A 99 3.25 0.62 -2.96
N LEU A 100 3.29 1.74 -2.23
CA LEU A 100 3.05 3.08 -2.77
C LEU A 100 4.06 3.49 -3.86
N THR A 101 5.21 2.83 -3.97
CA THR A 101 6.13 3.07 -5.09
C THR A 101 5.62 2.49 -6.41
N ALA A 102 4.81 1.44 -6.35
CA ALA A 102 4.30 0.72 -7.52
C ALA A 102 2.96 1.25 -8.04
N VAL A 103 2.27 2.13 -7.28
CA VAL A 103 0.97 2.68 -7.70
C VAL A 103 1.12 3.95 -8.52
N ASP A 104 0.07 4.26 -9.25
CA ASP A 104 -0.06 5.49 -10.04
C ASP A 104 -1.05 6.48 -9.41
N SER A 105 -1.95 6.00 -8.54
CA SER A 105 -2.87 6.79 -7.71
C SER A 105 -3.24 6.03 -6.43
N VAL A 106 -3.97 6.69 -5.51
CA VAL A 106 -4.36 6.11 -4.22
C VAL A 106 -5.81 6.46 -3.89
N ILE A 107 -6.54 5.51 -3.29
CA ILE A 107 -7.81 5.77 -2.61
C ILE A 107 -7.55 5.77 -1.10
N VAL A 108 -7.88 6.89 -0.45
CA VAL A 108 -7.76 7.07 1.00
C VAL A 108 -9.12 6.83 1.62
N VAL A 109 -9.24 5.83 2.50
CA VAL A 109 -10.51 5.49 3.16
C VAL A 109 -10.53 6.05 4.58
N ILE A 110 -11.57 6.83 4.90
CA ILE A 110 -11.77 7.50 6.19
C ILE A 110 -13.08 6.99 6.79
N ASP A 111 -13.09 6.68 8.07
CA ASP A 111 -14.28 6.29 8.83
C ASP A 111 -15.03 7.54 9.28
N VAL A 112 -16.33 7.65 8.95
CA VAL A 112 -17.18 8.81 9.31
C VAL A 112 -17.18 9.11 10.81
N ALA A 113 -17.13 8.10 11.66
CA ALA A 113 -17.19 8.28 13.12
C ALA A 113 -15.83 8.70 13.71
N LYS A 114 -14.73 8.22 13.14
CA LYS A 114 -13.38 8.49 13.65
C LYS A 114 -12.73 9.71 13.00
N GLY A 115 -13.02 9.95 11.73
CA GLY A 115 -12.35 10.98 10.93
C GLY A 115 -10.92 10.59 10.55
N VAL A 116 -10.07 11.59 10.42
CA VAL A 116 -8.65 11.41 10.08
C VAL A 116 -7.87 10.94 11.30
N GLU A 117 -7.24 9.77 11.19
CA GLU A 117 -6.45 9.12 12.22
C GLU A 117 -4.95 9.14 11.87
N GLU A 118 -4.07 9.10 12.87
CA GLU A 118 -2.60 9.25 12.75
C GLU A 118 -1.96 8.40 11.65
N GLN A 119 -2.40 7.14 11.50
CA GLN A 119 -1.84 6.28 10.46
C GLN A 119 -2.19 6.77 9.05
N THR A 120 -3.39 7.33 8.86
CA THR A 120 -3.81 7.93 7.59
C THR A 120 -2.96 9.16 7.27
N GLU A 121 -2.67 10.01 8.27
CA GLU A 121 -1.82 11.20 8.10
C GLU A 121 -0.43 10.81 7.58
N LYS A 122 0.24 9.83 8.22
CA LYS A 122 1.56 9.33 7.80
C LYS A 122 1.57 8.78 6.37
N LEU A 123 0.54 8.02 5.99
CA LEU A 123 0.43 7.44 4.65
C LEU A 123 0.17 8.50 3.58
N VAL A 124 -0.67 9.48 3.87
CA VAL A 124 -0.96 10.61 2.97
C VAL A 124 0.26 11.51 2.81
N GLU A 125 1.03 11.74 3.87
CA GLU A 125 2.30 12.49 3.78
C GLU A 125 3.25 11.85 2.78
N VAL A 126 3.41 10.52 2.81
CA VAL A 126 4.22 9.79 1.81
C VAL A 126 3.68 9.95 0.40
N CYS A 127 2.35 9.91 0.21
CA CYS A 127 1.73 10.14 -1.10
C CYS A 127 2.00 11.57 -1.61
N ARG A 128 1.90 12.57 -0.73
CA ARG A 128 2.20 13.98 -1.07
C ARG A 128 3.65 14.18 -1.49
N MET A 129 4.61 13.64 -0.70
CA MET A 129 6.05 13.72 -1.01
C MET A 129 6.38 13.15 -2.40
N ARG A 130 5.55 12.24 -2.92
CA ARG A 130 5.71 11.59 -4.22
C ARG A 130 4.77 12.13 -5.29
N ASN A 131 4.00 13.16 -4.98
CA ASN A 131 2.98 13.74 -5.86
C ASN A 131 2.01 12.69 -6.42
N ILE A 132 1.64 11.68 -5.61
CA ILE A 132 0.69 10.64 -6.03
C ILE A 132 -0.72 11.23 -5.96
N PRO A 133 -1.51 11.24 -7.05
CA PRO A 133 -2.90 11.66 -7.03
C PRO A 133 -3.70 10.81 -6.06
N MET A 134 -4.52 11.45 -5.23
CA MET A 134 -5.32 10.78 -4.21
C MET A 134 -6.80 11.09 -4.40
N LEU A 135 -7.64 10.11 -4.13
CA LEU A 135 -9.08 10.24 -4.03
C LEU A 135 -9.49 9.82 -2.62
N VAL A 136 -10.35 10.59 -1.97
CA VAL A 136 -10.79 10.30 -0.60
C VAL A 136 -12.18 9.66 -0.64
N PHE A 137 -12.36 8.58 0.12
CA PHE A 137 -13.65 7.92 0.33
C PHE A 137 -14.01 7.94 1.82
N ILE A 138 -15.00 8.76 2.17
CA ILE A 138 -15.56 8.82 3.52
C ILE A 138 -16.60 7.70 3.65
N ASN A 139 -16.25 6.69 4.43
CA ASN A 139 -16.94 5.41 4.52
C ASN A 139 -17.82 5.31 5.79
N LYS A 140 -18.80 4.42 5.73
CA LYS A 140 -19.72 4.07 6.82
C LYS A 140 -20.75 5.15 7.14
N MET A 141 -21.23 5.89 6.12
CA MET A 141 -22.28 6.91 6.26
C MET A 141 -23.61 6.35 6.86
N ASP A 142 -23.78 5.02 6.85
CA ASP A 142 -24.86 4.30 7.51
C ASP A 142 -24.76 4.28 9.05
N ARG A 143 -23.73 4.91 9.62
CA ARG A 143 -23.50 5.02 11.07
C ARG A 143 -23.49 6.47 11.51
N GLU A 144 -23.84 6.69 12.76
CA GLU A 144 -23.64 7.98 13.40
C GLU A 144 -22.15 8.36 13.40
N GLY A 145 -21.86 9.59 13.05
CA GLY A 145 -20.48 10.08 12.93
C GLY A 145 -20.39 11.60 12.94
N LYS A 146 -19.29 12.11 12.45
CA LYS A 146 -19.04 13.54 12.31
C LYS A 146 -19.84 14.10 11.14
N ASP A 147 -20.16 15.39 11.20
CA ASP A 147 -20.78 16.09 10.09
C ASP A 147 -19.92 16.03 8.82
N ALA A 148 -20.55 16.09 7.64
CA ALA A 148 -19.85 15.99 6.36
C ALA A 148 -18.86 17.12 6.15
N PHE A 149 -19.23 18.37 6.52
CA PHE A 149 -18.33 19.52 6.39
C PHE A 149 -17.20 19.47 7.41
N ASP A 150 -17.47 19.05 8.66
CA ASP A 150 -16.41 18.84 9.67
C ASP A 150 -15.37 17.82 9.18
N LEU A 151 -15.81 16.77 8.48
CA LEU A 151 -14.89 15.78 7.92
C LEU A 151 -14.07 16.33 6.75
N LEU A 152 -14.67 17.13 5.89
CA LEU A 152 -13.96 17.80 4.80
C LEU A 152 -12.90 18.75 5.34
N ASP A 153 -13.25 19.57 6.34
CA ASP A 153 -12.32 20.46 7.04
C ASP A 153 -11.19 19.68 7.72
N GLU A 154 -11.52 18.56 8.36
CA GLU A 154 -10.53 17.70 9.02
C GLU A 154 -9.54 17.10 8.00
N VAL A 155 -10.03 16.70 6.82
CA VAL A 155 -9.19 16.20 5.72
C VAL A 155 -8.25 17.33 5.23
N GLU A 156 -8.76 18.54 5.03
CA GLU A 156 -7.93 19.66 4.60
C GLU A 156 -6.87 20.04 5.64
N GLN A 157 -7.26 20.19 6.89
CA GLN A 157 -6.36 20.66 7.96
C GLN A 157 -5.33 19.62 8.36
N LYS A 158 -5.75 18.37 8.63
CA LYS A 158 -4.84 17.34 9.12
C LYS A 158 -3.98 16.71 8.02
N LEU A 159 -4.55 16.53 6.81
CA LEU A 159 -3.81 15.93 5.71
C LEU A 159 -3.10 16.97 4.84
N GLY A 160 -3.42 18.27 5.03
CA GLY A 160 -2.88 19.38 4.23
C GLY A 160 -3.22 19.21 2.76
N LEU A 161 -4.47 18.86 2.46
CA LEU A 161 -4.99 18.61 1.13
C LEU A 161 -5.99 19.72 0.76
N THR A 162 -6.15 19.99 -0.53
CA THR A 162 -7.27 20.77 -1.06
C THR A 162 -8.30 19.80 -1.61
N VAL A 163 -9.54 19.83 -1.09
CA VAL A 163 -10.55 18.84 -1.46
C VAL A 163 -11.66 19.45 -2.33
N THR A 164 -12.31 18.59 -3.11
CA THR A 164 -13.53 18.90 -3.85
C THR A 164 -14.53 17.75 -3.72
N PRO A 165 -15.69 17.94 -3.08
CA PRO A 165 -16.70 16.89 -3.01
C PRO A 165 -17.28 16.59 -4.40
N LEU A 166 -17.24 15.32 -4.80
CA LEU A 166 -17.88 14.81 -6.02
C LEU A 166 -19.15 14.02 -5.73
N SER A 167 -19.42 13.70 -4.47
CA SER A 167 -20.72 13.29 -3.99
C SER A 167 -21.01 13.95 -2.65
N PHE A 168 -22.29 14.00 -2.25
CA PHE A 168 -22.70 14.51 -0.94
C PHE A 168 -23.77 13.61 -0.33
N PRO A 169 -23.73 13.32 1.00
CA PRO A 169 -24.69 12.44 1.63
C PRO A 169 -26.06 13.10 1.80
N ILE A 170 -27.12 12.30 1.72
CA ILE A 170 -28.49 12.67 2.04
C ILE A 170 -28.82 12.05 3.39
N GLY A 171 -28.65 12.83 4.46
CA GLY A 171 -28.72 12.34 5.83
C GLY A 171 -27.47 11.55 6.27
N MET A 172 -27.49 11.04 7.51
CA MET A 172 -26.43 10.23 8.12
C MET A 172 -27.00 9.29 9.16
N GLY A 173 -26.34 8.17 9.43
CA GLY A 173 -26.77 7.22 10.44
C GLY A 173 -28.15 6.62 10.14
N TYR A 174 -29.09 6.77 11.06
CA TYR A 174 -30.47 6.31 10.88
C TYR A 174 -31.24 7.09 9.82
N ASP A 175 -30.88 8.36 9.61
CA ASP A 175 -31.51 9.24 8.63
C ASP A 175 -30.82 9.18 7.26
N PHE A 176 -29.83 8.30 7.08
CA PHE A 176 -29.11 8.13 5.82
C PHE A 176 -30.04 7.55 4.75
N GLN A 177 -30.38 8.35 3.76
CA GLN A 177 -31.24 8.00 2.64
C GLN A 177 -30.49 7.64 1.38
N GLY A 178 -29.24 8.12 1.22
CA GLY A 178 -28.43 7.88 0.03
C GLY A 178 -27.37 8.96 -0.19
N ILE A 179 -26.94 9.09 -1.43
CA ILE A 179 -25.98 10.12 -1.86
C ILE A 179 -26.48 10.84 -3.10
N TYR A 180 -26.16 12.12 -3.19
CA TYR A 180 -26.21 12.87 -4.44
C TYR A 180 -24.82 12.87 -5.09
N ASN A 181 -24.72 12.31 -6.29
CA ASN A 181 -23.49 12.30 -7.08
C ASN A 181 -23.41 13.63 -7.84
N ILE A 182 -22.53 14.53 -7.40
CA ILE A 182 -22.31 15.85 -7.98
C ILE A 182 -21.65 15.71 -9.36
N TYR A 183 -20.79 14.72 -9.54
CA TYR A 183 -20.04 14.48 -10.78
C TYR A 183 -20.96 14.05 -11.93
N GLU A 184 -21.86 13.11 -11.70
CA GLU A 184 -22.79 12.56 -12.70
C GLU A 184 -24.19 13.18 -12.65
N LYS A 185 -24.49 14.01 -11.64
CA LYS A 185 -25.82 14.63 -11.40
C LYS A 185 -26.93 13.58 -11.29
N ASN A 186 -26.77 12.62 -10.38
CA ASN A 186 -27.76 11.62 -10.10
C ASN A 186 -27.90 11.38 -8.59
N ILE A 187 -29.01 10.76 -8.18
CA ILE A 187 -29.29 10.38 -6.80
C ILE A 187 -29.29 8.87 -6.70
N ASN A 188 -28.56 8.35 -5.72
CA ASN A 188 -28.57 6.94 -5.36
C ASN A 188 -29.19 6.80 -3.99
N LEU A 189 -30.34 6.14 -3.93
CA LEU A 189 -31.11 5.97 -2.71
C LEU A 189 -30.78 4.66 -2.00
N PHE A 190 -30.78 4.75 -0.66
CA PHE A 190 -30.63 3.61 0.23
C PHE A 190 -31.99 2.96 0.46
N THR A 191 -32.23 1.78 -0.12
CA THR A 191 -33.42 0.98 0.19
C THR A 191 -33.08 -0.08 1.24
N GLY A 192 -33.76 -0.08 2.39
CA GLY A 192 -33.43 -0.88 3.59
C GLY A 192 -33.40 -2.41 3.40
N ASP A 193 -33.90 -2.94 2.29
CA ASP A 193 -33.90 -4.38 1.95
C ASP A 193 -32.66 -4.85 1.14
N ASN A 194 -31.59 -4.23 1.29
CA ASN A 194 -30.39 -4.08 0.49
C ASN A 194 -29.48 -5.28 0.27
N LYS A 195 -29.98 -6.43 0.17
CA LYS A 195 -29.11 -7.56 -0.23
C LYS A 195 -29.01 -7.79 -1.76
N LYS A 196 -29.78 -7.10 -2.61
CA LYS A 196 -29.88 -7.52 -4.02
C LYS A 196 -30.01 -6.44 -5.11
N ASN A 197 -30.30 -5.19 -4.83
CA ASN A 197 -30.60 -4.24 -5.92
C ASN A 197 -29.52 -3.15 -6.06
N ILE A 198 -28.69 -3.32 -7.07
CA ILE A 198 -27.64 -2.41 -7.57
C ILE A 198 -28.26 -1.32 -8.50
N GLU A 199 -29.59 -1.28 -8.65
CA GLU A 199 -30.26 -0.63 -9.79
C GLU A 199 -31.08 0.63 -9.47
N ASP A 200 -31.17 1.09 -8.23
CA ASP A 200 -32.00 2.27 -7.90
C ASP A 200 -31.22 3.60 -8.00
N THR A 201 -30.52 3.79 -9.13
CA THR A 201 -29.95 5.09 -9.50
C THR A 201 -31.01 5.90 -10.24
N ILE A 202 -31.42 7.01 -9.66
CA ILE A 202 -32.36 7.95 -10.28
C ILE A 202 -31.54 9.09 -10.89
N ALA A 203 -31.54 9.18 -12.24
CA ALA A 203 -30.94 10.34 -12.91
C ALA A 203 -31.75 11.59 -12.51
N PHE A 204 -31.08 12.58 -11.93
CA PHE A 204 -31.72 13.77 -11.40
C PHE A 204 -30.89 15.01 -11.74
N ASN A 205 -31.30 15.73 -12.79
CA ASN A 205 -30.54 16.84 -13.33
C ASN A 205 -30.90 18.20 -12.73
N ASP A 206 -32.06 18.31 -12.08
CA ASP A 206 -32.56 19.57 -11.55
C ASP A 206 -32.89 19.48 -10.06
N ILE A 207 -31.95 19.90 -9.23
CA ILE A 207 -32.05 19.89 -7.77
C ILE A 207 -33.19 20.82 -7.27
N GLU A 208 -33.54 21.82 -8.04
CA GLU A 208 -34.61 22.76 -7.71
C GLU A 208 -36.01 22.22 -8.01
N SER A 209 -36.09 21.09 -8.72
CA SER A 209 -37.37 20.48 -9.06
C SER A 209 -38.12 20.00 -7.80
N PRO A 210 -39.45 20.26 -7.71
CA PRO A 210 -40.30 19.71 -6.66
C PRO A 210 -40.36 18.18 -6.62
N GLU A 211 -39.89 17.50 -7.65
CA GLU A 211 -39.79 16.05 -7.69
C GLU A 211 -38.80 15.51 -6.67
N LEU A 212 -37.74 16.27 -6.34
CA LEU A 212 -36.78 15.92 -5.32
C LEU A 212 -37.47 15.70 -3.96
N GLU A 213 -38.40 16.59 -3.60
CA GLU A 213 -39.15 16.50 -2.35
C GLU A 213 -40.06 15.27 -2.29
N LYS A 214 -40.54 14.80 -3.43
CA LYS A 214 -41.33 13.54 -3.49
C LYS A 214 -40.45 12.30 -3.30
N ILE A 215 -39.17 12.39 -3.70
CA ILE A 215 -38.22 11.29 -3.65
C ILE A 215 -37.62 11.12 -2.25
N ILE A 216 -37.09 12.22 -1.67
CA ILE A 216 -36.34 12.17 -0.40
C ILE A 216 -37.04 12.87 0.77
N GLY A 217 -38.21 13.47 0.54
CA GLY A 217 -38.97 14.27 1.52
C GLY A 217 -38.52 15.75 1.55
N THR A 218 -39.44 16.63 1.95
CA THR A 218 -39.23 18.08 1.90
C THR A 218 -38.03 18.53 2.75
N LYS A 219 -37.89 17.99 3.98
CA LYS A 219 -36.79 18.36 4.88
C LYS A 219 -35.43 18.02 4.27
N ALA A 220 -35.25 16.78 3.83
CA ALA A 220 -33.98 16.32 3.25
C ALA A 220 -33.67 17.03 1.92
N ALA A 221 -34.69 17.40 1.13
CA ALA A 221 -34.49 18.13 -0.12
C ALA A 221 -33.99 19.57 0.12
N VAL A 222 -34.57 20.28 1.10
CA VAL A 222 -34.10 21.62 1.48
C VAL A 222 -32.66 21.56 1.99
N GLU A 223 -32.40 20.66 2.94
CA GLU A 223 -31.06 20.45 3.50
C GLU A 223 -30.01 20.12 2.42
N LEU A 224 -30.35 19.25 1.47
CA LEU A 224 -29.44 18.92 0.36
C LEU A 224 -29.16 20.15 -0.53
N ARG A 225 -30.18 20.96 -0.85
CA ARG A 225 -29.99 22.20 -1.63
C ARG A 225 -29.05 23.16 -0.94
N ASP A 226 -29.30 23.43 0.36
CA ASP A 226 -28.47 24.32 1.17
C ASP A 226 -27.02 23.82 1.24
N ASN A 227 -26.82 22.52 1.46
CA ASN A 227 -25.51 21.90 1.51
C ASN A 227 -24.78 21.99 0.16
N LEU A 228 -25.47 21.77 -0.95
CA LEU A 228 -24.87 21.86 -2.28
C LEU A 228 -24.54 23.30 -2.68
N GLU A 229 -25.29 24.28 -2.20
CA GLU A 229 -24.96 25.70 -2.35
C GLU A 229 -23.67 26.04 -1.58
N LEU A 230 -23.55 25.56 -0.34
CA LEU A 230 -22.32 25.68 0.47
C LEU A 230 -21.14 25.01 -0.21
N VAL A 231 -21.30 23.78 -0.71
CA VAL A 231 -20.24 23.07 -1.45
C VAL A 231 -19.75 23.91 -2.64
N LYS A 232 -20.65 24.47 -3.43
CA LYS A 232 -20.30 25.33 -4.58
C LYS A 232 -19.62 26.64 -4.19
N GLY A 233 -19.95 27.18 -3.00
CA GLY A 233 -19.39 28.42 -2.50
C GLY A 233 -18.03 28.31 -1.83
N VAL A 234 -17.77 27.16 -1.21
CA VAL A 234 -16.58 26.94 -0.35
C VAL A 234 -15.48 26.17 -1.08
N TYR A 235 -15.85 25.13 -1.83
CA TYR A 235 -14.86 24.23 -2.45
C TYR A 235 -14.62 24.56 -3.92
N PRO A 236 -13.37 24.39 -4.40
CA PRO A 236 -13.05 24.61 -5.82
C PRO A 236 -13.81 23.59 -6.70
N PRO A 237 -14.20 23.97 -7.93
CA PRO A 237 -14.72 23.02 -8.88
C PRO A 237 -13.67 21.94 -9.21
N PHE A 238 -14.12 20.73 -9.51
CA PHE A 238 -13.20 19.66 -9.89
C PHE A 238 -12.45 19.98 -11.19
N ASP A 239 -11.14 19.93 -11.13
CA ASP A 239 -10.25 19.99 -12.28
C ASP A 239 -9.39 18.72 -12.34
N LYS A 240 -9.43 18.04 -13.49
CA LYS A 240 -8.72 16.78 -13.69
C LYS A 240 -7.20 16.96 -13.73
N GLU A 241 -6.71 18.07 -14.26
CA GLU A 241 -5.27 18.30 -14.34
C GLU A 241 -4.69 18.56 -12.95
N ASP A 242 -5.39 19.31 -12.11
CA ASP A 242 -5.00 19.56 -10.73
C ASP A 242 -5.05 18.28 -9.89
N TYR A 243 -6.06 17.43 -10.13
CA TYR A 243 -6.08 16.10 -9.53
C TYR A 243 -4.85 15.26 -9.94
N LEU A 244 -4.52 15.19 -11.24
CA LEU A 244 -3.39 14.43 -11.74
C LEU A 244 -2.03 14.95 -11.24
N LYS A 245 -1.94 16.25 -10.92
CA LYS A 245 -0.77 16.87 -10.28
C LYS A 245 -0.73 16.65 -8.76
N GLY A 246 -1.80 16.09 -8.15
CA GLY A 246 -1.92 15.88 -6.70
C GLY A 246 -2.24 17.16 -5.93
N MET A 247 -2.72 18.21 -6.61
CA MET A 247 -3.08 19.50 -5.99
C MET A 247 -4.53 19.56 -5.51
N LEU A 248 -5.43 18.81 -6.13
CA LEU A 248 -6.85 18.74 -5.82
C LEU A 248 -7.27 17.29 -5.59
N GLN A 249 -7.99 17.01 -4.50
CA GLN A 249 -8.42 15.66 -4.14
C GLN A 249 -9.95 15.56 -4.18
N PRO A 250 -10.51 14.74 -5.10
CA PRO A 250 -11.93 14.44 -5.11
C PRO A 250 -12.34 13.65 -3.88
N VAL A 251 -13.50 13.97 -3.30
CA VAL A 251 -14.06 13.29 -2.13
C VAL A 251 -15.39 12.65 -2.49
N PHE A 252 -15.53 11.36 -2.13
CA PHE A 252 -16.78 10.61 -2.21
C PHE A 252 -17.22 10.17 -0.81
N PHE A 253 -18.53 10.18 -0.60
CA PHE A 253 -19.17 9.66 0.60
C PHE A 253 -19.89 8.36 0.28
N GLY A 254 -19.94 7.42 1.25
CA GLY A 254 -20.65 6.19 1.03
C GLY A 254 -20.60 5.19 2.18
N SER A 255 -21.10 4.00 1.94
CA SER A 255 -21.02 2.84 2.83
C SER A 255 -20.62 1.61 2.03
N ALA A 256 -19.35 1.22 2.15
CA ALA A 256 -18.83 0.05 1.44
C ALA A 256 -19.57 -1.23 1.84
N LEU A 257 -19.95 -1.37 3.12
CA LEU A 257 -20.69 -2.55 3.60
C LEU A 257 -22.03 -2.72 2.86
N ASN A 258 -22.71 -1.62 2.62
CA ASN A 258 -24.05 -1.58 2.03
C ASN A 258 -24.03 -1.29 0.51
N ASN A 259 -22.88 -1.30 -0.14
CA ASN A 259 -22.68 -1.03 -1.57
C ASN A 259 -22.96 0.42 -2.02
N PHE A 260 -23.03 1.39 -1.09
CA PHE A 260 -23.37 2.78 -1.38
C PHE A 260 -22.16 3.62 -1.73
N GLY A 261 -22.27 4.42 -2.78
CA GLY A 261 -21.21 5.31 -3.22
C GLY A 261 -19.99 4.59 -3.82
N VAL A 262 -19.96 3.26 -3.80
CA VAL A 262 -18.81 2.47 -4.27
C VAL A 262 -18.78 2.37 -5.79
N ARG A 263 -19.95 2.23 -6.43
CA ARG A 263 -20.05 2.20 -7.89
C ARG A 263 -19.70 3.55 -8.48
N GLU A 264 -20.25 4.61 -7.90
CA GLU A 264 -20.00 6.00 -8.29
C GLU A 264 -18.51 6.37 -8.15
N LEU A 265 -17.90 5.94 -7.03
CA LEU A 265 -16.47 6.03 -6.83
C LEU A 265 -15.69 5.33 -7.94
N LEU A 266 -16.05 4.08 -8.27
CA LEU A 266 -15.36 3.28 -9.29
C LEU A 266 -15.53 3.88 -10.68
N ASP A 267 -16.74 4.33 -11.03
CA ASP A 267 -17.06 4.94 -12.30
C ASP A 267 -16.27 6.22 -12.52
N CYS A 268 -16.31 7.14 -11.56
CA CYS A 268 -15.51 8.37 -11.60
C CYS A 268 -14.01 8.05 -11.62
N PHE A 269 -13.55 7.12 -10.77
CA PHE A 269 -12.14 6.74 -10.70
C PHE A 269 -11.60 6.27 -12.06
N VAL A 270 -12.34 5.42 -12.77
CA VAL A 270 -11.96 4.90 -14.09
C VAL A 270 -11.76 6.04 -15.10
N ASP A 271 -12.57 7.09 -14.99
CA ASP A 271 -12.53 8.24 -15.90
C ASP A 271 -11.40 9.23 -15.58
N ILE A 272 -11.14 9.45 -14.29
CA ILE A 272 -10.17 10.50 -13.87
C ILE A 272 -8.78 9.95 -13.55
N ALA A 273 -8.66 8.69 -13.12
CA ALA A 273 -7.39 8.13 -12.66
C ALA A 273 -6.30 8.18 -13.73
N PRO A 274 -5.04 8.41 -13.32
CA PRO A 274 -3.93 8.49 -14.26
C PRO A 274 -3.70 7.16 -14.98
N THR A 275 -3.25 7.25 -16.21
CA THR A 275 -2.54 6.15 -16.88
C THR A 275 -1.20 5.89 -16.19
N PRO A 276 -0.48 4.79 -16.53
CA PRO A 276 0.83 4.53 -15.95
C PRO A 276 1.74 5.75 -16.00
N ARG A 277 2.19 6.18 -14.83
CA ARG A 277 2.98 7.42 -14.67
C ARG A 277 4.47 7.15 -14.92
N PRO A 278 5.22 8.15 -15.42
CA PRO A 278 6.67 8.08 -15.47
C PRO A 278 7.27 7.78 -14.11
N LYS A 279 8.37 7.01 -14.09
CA LYS A 279 9.10 6.69 -12.86
C LYS A 279 10.54 7.18 -12.95
N MET A 280 11.02 7.79 -11.86
CA MET A 280 12.40 8.25 -11.76
C MET A 280 13.33 7.09 -11.41
N ALA A 281 14.31 6.83 -12.27
CA ALA A 281 15.48 6.06 -11.94
C ALA A 281 16.63 7.00 -11.50
N GLU A 282 17.70 6.46 -10.96
CA GLU A 282 18.88 7.27 -10.60
C GLU A 282 19.47 7.95 -11.82
N GLU A 283 19.46 7.25 -12.96
CA GLU A 283 20.06 7.69 -14.21
C GLU A 283 19.17 8.67 -14.99
N ARG A 284 17.85 8.46 -14.99
CA ARG A 284 16.91 9.27 -15.78
C ARG A 284 15.44 9.03 -15.41
N LEU A 285 14.57 9.90 -15.92
CA LEU A 285 13.13 9.66 -15.93
C LEU A 285 12.77 8.64 -17.02
N VAL A 286 12.00 7.61 -16.69
CA VAL A 286 11.52 6.57 -17.61
C VAL A 286 10.05 6.79 -17.91
N MET A 287 9.72 6.93 -19.19
CA MET A 287 8.36 7.15 -19.66
C MET A 287 7.66 5.83 -19.98
N ALA A 288 6.35 5.74 -19.72
CA ALA A 288 5.59 4.51 -19.97
C ALA A 288 5.54 4.11 -21.47
N ASN A 289 5.62 5.06 -22.39
CA ASN A 289 5.55 4.83 -23.83
C ASN A 289 6.90 4.48 -24.49
N GLU A 290 7.96 4.33 -23.70
CA GLU A 290 9.26 3.88 -24.24
C GLU A 290 9.17 2.43 -24.77
N PRO A 291 9.89 2.10 -25.86
CA PRO A 291 9.76 0.79 -26.50
C PRO A 291 10.39 -0.35 -25.71
N ASN A 292 11.45 -0.08 -24.95
CA ASN A 292 12.18 -1.09 -24.20
C ASN A 292 11.50 -1.39 -22.87
N CYS A 293 11.36 -2.67 -22.57
CA CYS A 293 10.76 -3.10 -21.31
C CYS A 293 11.68 -2.82 -20.14
N THR A 294 11.13 -2.14 -19.14
CA THR A 294 11.74 -1.96 -17.84
C THR A 294 10.74 -2.16 -16.72
N GLY A 295 11.21 -2.62 -15.57
CA GLY A 295 10.37 -2.79 -14.40
C GLY A 295 11.20 -2.98 -13.14
N PHE A 296 10.56 -2.83 -11.98
CA PHE A 296 11.24 -2.98 -10.69
C PHE A 296 10.43 -3.86 -9.72
N VAL A 297 11.16 -4.57 -8.87
CA VAL A 297 10.61 -5.43 -7.82
C VAL A 297 10.24 -4.56 -6.62
N PHE A 298 8.95 -4.46 -6.30
CA PHE A 298 8.49 -3.70 -5.11
C PHE A 298 8.12 -4.61 -3.95
N LYS A 299 7.85 -5.89 -4.22
CA LYS A 299 7.45 -6.86 -3.20
C LYS A 299 7.96 -8.25 -3.55
N ILE A 300 8.31 -9.02 -2.51
CA ILE A 300 8.61 -10.45 -2.61
C ILE A 300 7.72 -11.16 -1.60
N HIS A 301 7.19 -12.32 -1.98
CA HIS A 301 6.42 -13.17 -1.11
C HIS A 301 6.87 -14.63 -1.27
N ALA A 302 7.25 -15.27 -0.16
CA ALA A 302 7.59 -16.69 -0.15
C ALA A 302 6.41 -17.52 0.38
N ASN A 303 6.34 -18.78 -0.05
CA ASN A 303 5.39 -19.78 0.46
C ASN A 303 3.92 -19.38 0.37
N MET A 304 3.49 -18.74 -0.73
CA MET A 304 2.08 -18.45 -0.97
C MET A 304 1.21 -19.72 -1.00
N ASP A 305 1.78 -20.85 -1.45
CA ASP A 305 1.20 -22.17 -1.30
C ASP A 305 2.03 -22.97 -0.29
N PRO A 306 1.47 -23.36 0.87
CA PRO A 306 2.17 -24.16 1.88
C PRO A 306 2.69 -25.50 1.36
N LYS A 307 2.10 -26.04 0.28
CA LYS A 307 2.48 -27.30 -0.35
C LYS A 307 3.65 -27.14 -1.33
N HIS A 308 3.83 -25.94 -1.86
CA HIS A 308 4.88 -25.59 -2.81
C HIS A 308 5.71 -24.45 -2.19
N ARG A 309 7.01 -24.67 -2.03
CA ARG A 309 7.93 -23.64 -1.51
C ARG A 309 8.25 -22.61 -2.58
N ASP A 310 7.20 -21.98 -3.11
CA ASP A 310 7.29 -20.98 -4.16
C ASP A 310 7.63 -19.62 -3.57
N ARG A 311 8.53 -18.91 -4.21
CA ARG A 311 8.82 -17.51 -3.96
C ARG A 311 8.46 -16.72 -5.20
N LEU A 312 7.69 -15.64 -5.02
CA LEU A 312 7.26 -14.75 -6.09
C LEU A 312 7.82 -13.35 -5.85
N ALA A 313 8.48 -12.80 -6.87
CA ALA A 313 8.84 -11.40 -6.94
C ALA A 313 7.79 -10.65 -7.76
N PHE A 314 7.17 -9.64 -7.16
CA PHE A 314 6.18 -8.78 -7.81
C PHE A 314 6.88 -7.60 -8.46
N ILE A 315 6.76 -7.53 -9.78
CA ILE A 315 7.36 -6.50 -10.60
C ILE A 315 6.28 -5.55 -11.11
N LYS A 316 6.50 -4.24 -10.97
CA LYS A 316 5.77 -3.20 -11.70
C LYS A 316 6.42 -3.01 -13.05
N ILE A 317 5.68 -3.18 -14.14
CA ILE A 317 6.16 -2.83 -15.48
C ILE A 317 6.03 -1.31 -15.65
N VAL A 318 7.15 -0.65 -15.95
CA VAL A 318 7.23 0.81 -16.09
C VAL A 318 7.16 1.24 -17.55
N SER A 319 7.90 0.57 -18.43
CA SER A 319 7.96 0.89 -19.87
C SER A 319 8.01 -0.37 -20.71
N GLY A 320 7.77 -0.24 -22.00
CA GLY A 320 7.87 -1.30 -23.00
C GLY A 320 6.90 -2.45 -22.78
N THR A 321 7.17 -3.57 -23.41
CA THR A 321 6.34 -4.77 -23.35
C THR A 321 7.11 -5.91 -22.70
N PHE A 322 6.61 -6.41 -21.57
CA PHE A 322 7.12 -7.64 -20.97
C PHE A 322 6.54 -8.85 -21.71
N GLU A 323 7.40 -9.74 -22.18
CA GLU A 323 7.04 -10.95 -22.92
C GLU A 323 7.58 -12.20 -22.22
N ARG A 324 6.76 -13.22 -22.14
CA ARG A 324 7.13 -14.52 -21.60
C ARG A 324 8.29 -15.13 -22.40
N ASN A 325 9.26 -15.76 -21.70
CA ASN A 325 10.44 -16.39 -22.28
C ASN A 325 11.44 -15.45 -22.98
N LYS A 326 11.19 -14.14 -23.01
CA LYS A 326 12.17 -13.15 -23.49
C LYS A 326 13.25 -12.95 -22.42
N PRO A 327 14.54 -12.77 -22.80
CA PRO A 327 15.60 -12.50 -21.84
C PRO A 327 15.54 -11.03 -21.35
N TYR A 328 15.65 -10.84 -20.04
CA TYR A 328 15.74 -9.53 -19.38
C TYR A 328 17.00 -9.45 -18.54
N LEU A 329 17.71 -8.34 -18.62
CA LEU A 329 18.85 -8.07 -17.76
C LEU A 329 18.39 -7.80 -16.33
N HIS A 330 18.82 -8.64 -15.39
CA HIS A 330 18.75 -8.37 -13.97
C HIS A 330 19.92 -7.46 -13.59
N VAL A 331 19.66 -6.17 -13.45
CA VAL A 331 20.69 -5.13 -13.38
C VAL A 331 21.70 -5.38 -12.26
N ARG A 332 21.24 -5.61 -11.03
CA ARG A 332 22.12 -5.87 -9.87
C ARG A 332 23.05 -7.08 -10.06
N GLN A 333 22.59 -8.12 -10.75
CA GLN A 333 23.40 -9.34 -10.97
C GLN A 333 24.20 -9.34 -12.26
N GLY A 334 23.89 -8.42 -13.18
CA GLY A 334 24.52 -8.37 -14.51
C GLY A 334 24.22 -9.60 -15.38
N LYS A 335 23.07 -10.29 -15.14
CA LYS A 335 22.70 -11.54 -15.82
C LYS A 335 21.36 -11.43 -16.51
N ASN A 336 21.23 -12.09 -17.64
CA ASN A 336 19.96 -12.22 -18.33
C ASN A 336 19.15 -13.39 -17.74
N LEU A 337 17.89 -13.10 -17.38
CA LEU A 337 16.93 -14.06 -16.87
C LEU A 337 15.79 -14.23 -17.87
N LYS A 338 15.23 -15.44 -17.93
CA LYS A 338 14.01 -15.76 -18.70
C LYS A 338 12.95 -16.33 -17.77
N PHE A 339 11.70 -15.97 -18.01
CA PHE A 339 10.57 -16.36 -17.17
C PHE A 339 9.58 -17.19 -17.97
N SER A 340 9.47 -18.48 -17.64
CA SER A 340 8.58 -19.43 -18.34
C SER A 340 7.13 -19.38 -17.86
N SER A 341 6.90 -18.90 -16.64
CA SER A 341 5.58 -18.89 -16.00
C SER A 341 5.35 -17.58 -15.22
N PRO A 342 5.38 -16.41 -15.90
CA PRO A 342 5.01 -15.16 -15.26
C PRO A 342 3.52 -15.16 -14.95
N ASN A 343 3.13 -14.69 -13.75
CA ASN A 343 1.75 -14.73 -13.27
C ASN A 343 1.13 -13.33 -13.21
N ALA A 344 -0.11 -13.20 -13.67
CA ALA A 344 -1.01 -12.14 -13.27
C ALA A 344 -2.00 -12.64 -12.21
N PHE A 345 -2.57 -11.70 -11.46
CA PHE A 345 -3.44 -11.97 -10.34
C PHE A 345 -4.82 -11.40 -10.63
N PHE A 346 -5.72 -12.23 -11.22
CA PHE A 346 -7.10 -11.86 -11.46
C PHE A 346 -7.97 -12.35 -10.30
N ALA A 347 -8.33 -11.42 -9.41
CA ALA A 347 -9.05 -11.73 -8.18
C ALA A 347 -8.41 -12.93 -7.42
N GLU A 348 -9.13 -14.05 -7.31
CA GLU A 348 -8.66 -15.26 -6.63
C GLU A 348 -7.75 -16.16 -7.48
N LYS A 349 -7.60 -15.86 -8.79
CA LYS A 349 -6.91 -16.75 -9.73
C LYS A 349 -5.54 -16.21 -10.14
N LYS A 350 -4.56 -17.10 -10.14
CA LYS A 350 -3.27 -16.87 -10.79
C LYS A 350 -3.36 -17.38 -12.23
N GLU A 351 -3.04 -16.52 -13.17
CA GLU A 351 -3.00 -16.87 -14.59
C GLU A 351 -1.63 -16.58 -15.16
N ILE A 352 -1.13 -17.52 -16.00
CA ILE A 352 0.12 -17.28 -16.72
C ILE A 352 -0.16 -16.24 -17.80
N VAL A 353 0.70 -15.20 -17.86
CA VAL A 353 0.59 -14.16 -18.87
C VAL A 353 1.72 -14.26 -19.89
N ASP A 354 1.36 -14.16 -21.17
CA ASP A 354 2.32 -14.14 -22.27
C ASP A 354 2.88 -12.72 -22.49
N ILE A 355 2.05 -11.70 -22.30
CA ILE A 355 2.39 -10.30 -22.55
C ILE A 355 1.83 -9.41 -21.42
N SER A 356 2.67 -8.48 -20.94
CA SER A 356 2.25 -7.42 -20.00
C SER A 356 2.79 -6.07 -20.43
N TYR A 357 2.08 -5.02 -20.04
CA TYR A 357 2.33 -3.65 -20.49
C TYR A 357 2.60 -2.70 -19.31
N PRO A 358 3.09 -1.47 -19.54
CA PRO A 358 3.28 -0.49 -18.50
C PRO A 358 2.02 -0.32 -17.63
N GLY A 359 2.21 -0.30 -16.33
CA GLY A 359 1.12 -0.30 -15.35
C GLY A 359 0.76 -1.68 -14.82
N ASP A 360 1.02 -2.76 -15.54
CA ASP A 360 0.76 -4.10 -15.05
C ASP A 360 1.71 -4.50 -13.91
N ILE A 361 1.22 -5.41 -13.07
CA ILE A 361 2.02 -6.08 -12.05
C ILE A 361 2.10 -7.54 -12.41
N VAL A 362 3.34 -8.05 -12.45
CA VAL A 362 3.64 -9.43 -12.82
C VAL A 362 4.35 -10.11 -11.67
N GLY A 363 3.90 -11.31 -11.32
CA GLY A 363 4.58 -12.19 -10.37
C GLY A 363 5.56 -13.10 -11.10
N LEU A 364 6.83 -13.01 -10.74
CA LEU A 364 7.89 -13.84 -11.30
C LEU A 364 8.34 -14.88 -10.29
N HIS A 365 8.39 -16.16 -10.69
CA HIS A 365 8.96 -17.20 -9.86
C HIS A 365 10.44 -16.90 -9.59
N ASP A 366 10.81 -16.93 -8.32
CA ASP A 366 12.14 -16.57 -7.83
C ASP A 366 12.75 -17.72 -7.01
N THR A 367 13.96 -18.10 -7.35
CA THR A 367 14.76 -19.09 -6.60
C THR A 367 15.62 -18.48 -5.50
N GLY A 368 15.41 -17.20 -5.16
CA GLY A 368 16.18 -16.45 -4.17
C GLY A 368 17.14 -15.43 -4.80
N ASN A 369 16.95 -15.10 -6.07
CA ASN A 369 17.80 -14.17 -6.81
C ASN A 369 17.37 -12.71 -6.62
N PHE A 370 16.06 -12.46 -6.51
CA PHE A 370 15.50 -11.11 -6.40
C PHE A 370 15.61 -10.55 -4.98
N LYS A 371 15.84 -9.24 -4.94
CA LYS A 371 15.66 -8.38 -3.77
C LYS A 371 14.67 -7.29 -4.10
N ILE A 372 14.00 -6.74 -3.09
CA ILE A 372 13.16 -5.54 -3.25
C ILE A 372 14.06 -4.41 -3.77
N GLY A 373 13.59 -3.69 -4.78
CA GLY A 373 14.33 -2.66 -5.50
C GLY A 373 15.10 -3.13 -6.73
N ASP A 374 15.21 -4.45 -6.96
CA ASP A 374 15.88 -4.96 -8.17
C ASP A 374 15.15 -4.52 -9.44
N THR A 375 15.93 -4.20 -10.46
CA THR A 375 15.43 -3.75 -11.76
C THR A 375 15.64 -4.84 -12.81
N LEU A 376 14.64 -5.03 -13.67
CA LEU A 376 14.74 -5.78 -14.92
C LEU A 376 14.59 -4.83 -16.11
N THR A 377 15.48 -5.01 -17.12
CA THR A 377 15.47 -4.19 -18.33
C THR A 377 15.79 -5.02 -19.58
N GLU A 378 15.63 -4.44 -20.75
CA GLU A 378 16.11 -5.01 -22.02
C GLU A 378 17.57 -4.60 -22.36
N GLY A 379 18.42 -4.43 -21.34
CA GLY A 379 19.86 -4.20 -21.49
C GLY A 379 20.37 -2.87 -20.95
N GLU A 380 19.50 -1.89 -20.70
CA GLU A 380 19.86 -0.63 -20.07
C GLU A 380 20.12 -0.82 -18.57
N ILE A 381 21.12 -0.14 -18.02
CA ILE A 381 21.39 -0.13 -16.58
C ILE A 381 20.57 0.99 -15.96
N LEU A 382 19.54 0.63 -15.20
CA LEU A 382 18.66 1.54 -14.50
C LEU A 382 18.44 1.08 -13.05
N HIS A 383 18.42 2.04 -12.12
CA HIS A 383 18.10 1.81 -10.71
C HIS A 383 16.92 2.69 -10.31
N TYR A 384 15.73 2.07 -10.12
CA TYR A 384 14.54 2.83 -9.71
C TYR A 384 14.66 3.30 -8.27
N LYS A 385 14.49 4.62 -8.06
CA LYS A 385 14.53 5.26 -6.74
C LYS A 385 13.28 4.97 -5.92
N GLY A 386 13.43 4.96 -4.62
CA GLY A 386 12.31 5.22 -3.72
C GLY A 386 11.76 4.04 -2.94
N ILE A 387 12.58 3.08 -2.56
CA ILE A 387 12.21 2.03 -1.58
C ILE A 387 13.18 2.12 -0.39
N PRO A 388 13.10 3.17 0.45
CA PRO A 388 13.97 3.28 1.62
C PRO A 388 13.55 2.27 2.69
N SER A 389 14.53 1.75 3.45
CA SER A 389 14.28 1.08 4.72
C SER A 389 14.44 2.09 5.83
N PHE A 390 13.40 2.27 6.65
CA PHE A 390 13.42 3.15 7.82
C PHE A 390 14.00 2.43 9.03
N SER A 391 14.51 3.20 10.02
CA SER A 391 14.94 2.61 11.27
C SER A 391 13.77 1.93 12.00
N PRO A 392 13.91 0.66 12.41
CA PRO A 392 12.92 -0.01 13.24
C PRO A 392 12.71 0.70 14.59
N GLU A 393 11.57 0.40 15.23
CA GLU A 393 11.21 0.91 16.55
C GLU A 393 11.40 -0.12 17.67
N HIS A 394 11.36 -1.40 17.33
CA HIS A 394 11.49 -2.52 18.27
C HIS A 394 12.61 -3.46 17.87
N PHE A 395 13.40 -3.88 18.84
CA PHE A 395 14.56 -4.75 18.59
C PHE A 395 14.56 -5.93 19.54
N ARG A 396 14.75 -7.15 19.00
CA ARG A 396 14.89 -8.37 19.80
C ARG A 396 15.95 -9.28 19.21
N TYR A 397 16.71 -9.93 20.07
CA TYR A 397 17.50 -11.08 19.66
C TYR A 397 16.57 -12.20 19.24
N ILE A 398 16.94 -12.90 18.17
CA ILE A 398 16.26 -14.12 17.77
C ILE A 398 17.18 -15.31 18.08
N ASN A 399 16.68 -16.23 18.90
CA ASN A 399 17.40 -17.40 19.34
C ASN A 399 16.73 -18.66 18.79
N ASN A 400 17.55 -19.67 18.48
CA ASN A 400 17.05 -20.96 18.05
C ASN A 400 16.54 -21.77 19.25
N ALA A 401 15.28 -22.17 19.23
CA ALA A 401 14.70 -23.01 20.28
C ALA A 401 14.98 -24.51 20.09
N ASP A 402 15.36 -24.93 18.86
CA ASP A 402 15.66 -26.32 18.52
C ASP A 402 16.97 -26.38 17.72
N PRO A 403 18.10 -26.78 18.35
CA PRO A 403 19.40 -26.87 17.67
C PRO A 403 19.39 -27.72 16.40
N MET A 404 18.55 -28.74 16.32
CA MET A 404 18.42 -29.62 15.16
C MET A 404 17.81 -28.95 13.95
N LYS A 405 17.11 -27.84 14.16
CA LYS A 405 16.42 -27.03 13.12
C LYS A 405 17.16 -25.75 12.74
N SER A 406 18.41 -25.57 13.15
CA SER A 406 19.20 -24.35 12.91
C SER A 406 19.23 -23.93 11.45
N LYS A 407 19.43 -24.87 10.53
CA LYS A 407 19.48 -24.58 9.10
C LYS A 407 18.14 -24.07 8.56
N GLN A 408 17.03 -24.65 9.00
CA GLN A 408 15.67 -24.25 8.63
C GLN A 408 15.36 -22.87 9.20
N LEU A 409 15.70 -22.61 10.47
CA LEU A 409 15.52 -21.32 11.12
C LEU A 409 16.26 -20.22 10.38
N TYR A 410 17.53 -20.38 10.12
CA TYR A 410 18.32 -19.36 9.42
C TYR A 410 17.81 -19.10 8.00
N LYS A 411 17.46 -20.17 7.27
CA LYS A 411 16.85 -20.03 5.95
C LYS A 411 15.52 -19.27 6.02
N GLY A 412 14.66 -19.60 6.99
CA GLY A 412 13.38 -18.92 7.20
C GLY A 412 13.57 -17.45 7.52
N ILE A 413 14.46 -17.12 8.45
CA ILE A 413 14.79 -15.74 8.79
C ILE A 413 15.25 -14.98 7.52
N ASP A 414 16.21 -15.53 6.78
CA ASP A 414 16.76 -14.87 5.60
C ASP A 414 15.69 -14.61 4.53
N GLN A 415 14.77 -15.56 4.32
CA GLN A 415 13.67 -15.40 3.36
C GLN A 415 12.63 -14.38 3.83
N LEU A 416 12.22 -14.40 5.10
CA LEU A 416 11.28 -13.41 5.66
C LEU A 416 11.86 -11.99 5.60
N MET A 417 13.17 -11.86 5.83
CA MET A 417 13.83 -10.56 5.70
C MET A 417 13.94 -10.09 4.24
N ASP A 418 14.09 -11.02 3.28
CA ASP A 418 14.06 -10.67 1.85
C ASP A 418 12.67 -10.22 1.38
N GLU A 419 11.62 -10.73 2.02
CA GLU A 419 10.24 -10.23 1.83
C GLU A 419 10.03 -8.83 2.44
N GLY A 420 10.98 -8.38 3.28
CA GLY A 420 10.88 -7.11 3.98
C GLY A 420 9.90 -7.10 5.16
N VAL A 421 9.58 -8.27 5.72
CA VAL A 421 8.69 -8.36 6.90
C VAL A 421 9.31 -7.64 8.10
N ALA A 422 10.64 -7.66 8.21
CA ALA A 422 11.41 -6.97 9.25
C ALA A 422 12.85 -6.76 8.75
N GLN A 423 13.68 -6.15 9.58
CA GLN A 423 15.10 -5.93 9.29
C GLN A 423 15.97 -6.85 10.15
N LEU A 424 17.05 -7.34 9.57
CA LEU A 424 18.01 -8.21 10.24
C LEU A 424 19.32 -7.45 10.45
N PHE A 425 19.78 -7.46 11.69
CA PHE A 425 21.07 -6.92 12.09
C PHE A 425 21.90 -8.04 12.71
N THR A 426 23.18 -8.11 12.35
CA THR A 426 24.14 -9.06 12.93
C THR A 426 25.18 -8.27 13.71
N LEU A 427 25.25 -8.47 15.02
CA LEU A 427 26.22 -7.76 15.87
C LEU A 427 27.65 -8.12 15.49
N GLU A 428 28.54 -7.11 15.36
CA GLU A 428 29.96 -7.36 15.02
C GLU A 428 30.73 -8.10 16.12
N ILE A 429 30.33 -7.91 17.40
CA ILE A 429 31.08 -8.46 18.54
C ILE A 429 30.93 -9.98 18.72
N ASN A 430 29.76 -10.54 18.41
CA ASN A 430 29.43 -11.94 18.74
C ASN A 430 28.59 -12.67 17.69
N ASN A 431 28.35 -12.03 16.56
CA ASN A 431 27.51 -12.54 15.47
C ASN A 431 26.07 -12.90 15.87
N ARG A 432 25.57 -12.41 17.02
CA ARG A 432 24.15 -12.60 17.38
C ARG A 432 23.26 -11.84 16.41
N ARG A 433 22.13 -12.47 16.07
CA ARG A 433 21.14 -11.90 15.18
C ARG A 433 20.09 -11.13 15.96
N VAL A 434 19.81 -9.91 15.52
CA VAL A 434 18.79 -9.00 16.04
C VAL A 434 17.77 -8.74 14.95
N ILE A 435 16.50 -8.93 15.26
CA ILE A 435 15.39 -8.54 14.39
C ILE A 435 14.90 -7.17 14.84
N GLY A 436 14.82 -6.25 13.88
CA GLY A 436 14.21 -4.93 14.03
C GLY A 436 12.88 -4.87 13.32
N THR A 437 11.83 -4.42 14.01
CA THR A 437 10.46 -4.30 13.50
C THR A 437 9.91 -2.89 13.74
N VAL A 438 8.94 -2.47 12.93
CA VAL A 438 8.21 -1.22 13.15
C VAL A 438 7.24 -1.38 14.31
N GLY A 439 6.61 -2.55 14.47
CA GLY A 439 5.68 -2.83 15.54
C GLY A 439 5.84 -4.21 16.17
N ALA A 440 5.28 -4.35 17.37
CA ALA A 440 5.43 -5.57 18.17
C ALA A 440 4.76 -6.80 17.55
N LEU A 441 3.66 -6.61 16.82
CA LEU A 441 2.91 -7.70 16.18
C LEU A 441 3.74 -8.44 15.11
N GLN A 442 4.69 -7.75 14.46
CA GLN A 442 5.55 -8.38 13.47
C GLN A 442 6.39 -9.53 14.05
N PHE A 443 6.80 -9.47 15.33
CA PHE A 443 7.52 -10.59 15.98
C PHE A 443 6.65 -11.84 16.07
N GLU A 444 5.36 -11.69 16.38
CA GLU A 444 4.42 -12.81 16.44
C GLU A 444 4.19 -13.41 15.05
N VAL A 445 4.05 -12.56 14.02
CA VAL A 445 3.91 -12.99 12.63
C VAL A 445 5.16 -13.74 12.17
N ILE A 446 6.36 -13.24 12.45
CA ILE A 446 7.62 -13.90 12.10
C ILE A 446 7.72 -15.25 12.80
N GLN A 447 7.41 -15.31 14.11
CA GLN A 447 7.45 -16.56 14.88
C GLN A 447 6.47 -17.58 14.33
N TYR A 448 5.23 -17.17 14.07
CA TYR A 448 4.20 -18.02 13.48
C TYR A 448 4.65 -18.59 12.12
N ARG A 449 5.16 -17.74 11.23
CA ARG A 449 5.62 -18.13 9.90
C ARG A 449 6.84 -19.07 9.97
N LEU A 450 7.81 -18.80 10.85
CA LEU A 450 8.97 -19.68 11.06
C LEU A 450 8.54 -21.07 11.51
N GLU A 451 7.56 -21.17 12.40
CA GLU A 451 7.06 -22.46 12.89
C GLU A 451 6.25 -23.20 11.82
N HIS A 452 5.29 -22.54 11.16
CA HIS A 452 4.35 -23.22 10.26
C HIS A 452 4.88 -23.40 8.84
N GLU A 453 5.66 -22.45 8.32
CA GLU A 453 6.19 -22.52 6.95
C GLU A 453 7.56 -23.22 6.88
N TYR A 454 8.40 -23.04 7.90
CA TYR A 454 9.77 -23.55 7.91
C TYR A 454 9.98 -24.70 8.90
N GLY A 455 9.01 -24.98 9.77
CA GLY A 455 9.08 -26.01 10.80
C GLY A 455 10.15 -25.75 11.85
N ALA A 456 10.48 -24.47 12.10
CA ALA A 456 11.55 -24.06 13.00
C ALA A 456 11.01 -23.13 14.09
N LYS A 457 11.23 -23.50 15.36
CA LYS A 457 10.83 -22.70 16.52
C LYS A 457 11.92 -21.70 16.91
N CYS A 458 11.51 -20.49 17.24
CA CYS A 458 12.40 -19.46 17.77
C CYS A 458 11.89 -18.89 19.08
N THR A 459 12.78 -18.27 19.83
CA THR A 459 12.47 -17.46 21.01
C THR A 459 13.08 -16.08 20.85
N TYR A 460 12.47 -15.10 21.49
CA TYR A 460 12.95 -13.73 21.49
C TYR A 460 13.48 -13.34 22.87
N GLU A 461 14.56 -12.56 22.85
CA GLU A 461 15.12 -11.90 24.03
C GLU A 461 15.18 -10.40 23.77
N ASN A 462 14.78 -9.58 24.73
CA ASN A 462 14.77 -8.13 24.56
C ASN A 462 16.19 -7.62 24.32
N PHE A 463 16.31 -6.71 23.38
CA PHE A 463 17.52 -5.93 23.15
C PHE A 463 17.16 -4.43 23.23
N PRO A 464 17.62 -3.72 24.28
CA PRO A 464 17.25 -2.34 24.52
C PRO A 464 17.98 -1.42 23.52
N VAL A 465 17.37 -1.21 22.39
CA VAL A 465 17.79 -0.28 21.33
C VAL A 465 16.67 0.72 21.11
N TYR A 466 17.05 1.99 21.07
CA TYR A 466 16.16 3.10 20.75
C TYR A 466 16.04 3.30 19.24
N LYS A 467 17.19 3.26 18.50
CA LYS A 467 17.22 3.60 17.08
C LYS A 467 18.34 2.86 16.35
N ALA A 468 18.10 2.41 15.14
CA ALA A 468 19.14 1.97 14.22
C ALA A 468 19.61 3.14 13.36
N CYS A 469 20.92 3.34 13.29
CA CYS A 469 21.53 4.42 12.53
C CYS A 469 22.58 3.85 11.57
N TRP A 470 22.41 4.06 10.27
CA TRP A 470 23.41 3.68 9.27
C TRP A 470 24.59 4.63 9.33
N VAL A 471 25.77 4.07 9.36
CA VAL A 471 27.02 4.80 9.64
C VAL A 471 27.72 5.16 8.34
N GLN A 472 27.86 6.44 8.08
CA GLN A 472 28.69 6.99 6.99
C GLN A 472 29.89 7.70 7.60
N ALA A 473 31.09 7.25 7.26
CA ALA A 473 32.33 7.92 7.68
C ALA A 473 32.99 8.57 6.46
N GLU A 474 33.37 9.82 6.57
CA GLU A 474 34.12 10.54 5.53
C GLU A 474 35.47 9.88 5.25
N ASN A 475 36.15 9.44 6.31
CA ASN A 475 37.38 8.65 6.20
C ASN A 475 37.35 7.45 7.14
N LYS A 476 37.21 6.26 6.58
CA LYS A 476 37.18 4.99 7.33
C LYS A 476 38.50 4.66 8.05
N ASN A 477 39.60 5.33 7.73
CA ASN A 477 40.90 5.14 8.36
C ASN A 477 41.21 6.19 9.43
N SER A 478 40.33 7.18 9.67
CA SER A 478 40.53 8.22 10.69
C SER A 478 40.61 7.63 12.09
N GLU A 479 41.38 8.25 12.97
CA GLU A 479 41.45 7.84 14.39
C GLU A 479 40.11 8.01 15.10
N GLU A 480 39.32 9.01 14.71
CA GLU A 480 37.97 9.24 15.22
C GLU A 480 37.03 8.05 14.88
N PHE A 481 37.05 7.57 13.65
CA PHE A 481 36.24 6.41 13.26
C PHE A 481 36.69 5.12 13.93
N LYS A 482 38.02 4.92 14.11
CA LYS A 482 38.55 3.76 14.85
C LYS A 482 38.15 3.82 16.32
N GLU A 483 38.22 5.01 16.96
CA GLU A 483 37.77 5.19 18.33
C GLU A 483 36.26 4.95 18.48
N PHE A 484 35.45 5.49 17.54
CA PHE A 484 34.01 5.22 17.48
C PHE A 484 33.73 3.71 17.44
N LYS A 485 34.38 2.97 16.55
CA LYS A 485 34.20 1.51 16.44
C LYS A 485 34.60 0.79 17.73
N ARG A 486 35.69 1.18 18.35
CA ARG A 486 36.16 0.59 19.61
C ARG A 486 35.20 0.84 20.75
N VAL A 487 34.75 2.09 20.92
CA VAL A 487 33.89 2.49 22.05
C VAL A 487 32.47 1.95 21.89
N LYS A 488 31.93 1.92 20.66
CA LYS A 488 30.56 1.50 20.37
C LYS A 488 30.45 0.03 19.94
N GLN A 489 31.51 -0.76 20.03
CA GLN A 489 31.61 -2.14 19.54
C GLN A 489 30.41 -3.04 19.92
N LYS A 490 29.87 -2.88 21.15
CA LYS A 490 28.73 -3.68 21.64
C LYS A 490 27.42 -3.39 20.88
N PHE A 491 27.31 -2.23 20.27
CA PHE A 491 26.12 -1.75 19.58
C PHE A 491 26.35 -1.58 18.07
N LEU A 492 27.48 -2.06 17.56
CA LEU A 492 27.74 -2.08 16.12
C LEU A 492 27.24 -3.39 15.53
N ALA A 493 26.52 -3.26 14.45
CA ALA A 493 25.95 -4.37 13.70
C ALA A 493 26.15 -4.16 12.20
N LYS A 494 25.92 -5.22 11.43
CA LYS A 494 25.78 -5.15 9.98
C LYS A 494 24.35 -5.49 9.61
N ASP A 495 23.80 -4.71 8.70
CA ASP A 495 22.54 -5.06 8.06
C ASP A 495 22.73 -6.17 7.00
N LYS A 496 21.65 -6.54 6.32
CA LYS A 496 21.66 -7.57 5.28
C LYS A 496 22.45 -7.19 4.02
N ARG A 497 22.72 -5.88 3.82
CA ARG A 497 23.57 -5.34 2.74
C ARG A 497 25.04 -5.18 3.16
N ASN A 498 25.42 -5.67 4.36
CA ASN A 498 26.74 -5.48 5.00
C ASN A 498 27.09 -4.02 5.30
N GLN A 499 26.11 -3.13 5.35
CA GLN A 499 26.33 -1.76 5.79
C GLN A 499 26.52 -1.74 7.32
N LEU A 500 27.42 -0.89 7.78
CA LEU A 500 27.63 -0.70 9.22
C LEU A 500 26.46 0.08 9.83
N VAL A 501 25.91 -0.43 10.93
CA VAL A 501 24.79 0.17 11.64
C VAL A 501 25.16 0.31 13.11
N PHE A 502 24.91 1.50 13.67
CA PHE A 502 24.96 1.76 15.10
C PHE A 502 23.56 1.62 15.69
N LEU A 503 23.39 0.66 16.59
CA LEU A 503 22.14 0.42 17.32
C LEU A 503 22.17 1.23 18.62
N ALA A 504 21.71 2.49 18.57
CA ALA A 504 21.75 3.40 19.71
C ALA A 504 20.77 2.91 20.80
N ASP A 505 21.25 2.79 22.04
CA ASP A 505 20.48 2.32 23.20
C ASP A 505 19.54 3.37 23.79
N SER A 506 19.81 4.66 23.55
CA SER A 506 19.01 5.78 24.06
C SER A 506 19.13 7.03 23.19
N PRO A 507 18.17 7.98 23.27
CA PRO A 507 18.30 9.29 22.63
C PRO A 507 19.56 10.03 23.09
N PHE A 508 19.89 9.96 24.37
CA PHE A 508 21.08 10.57 24.93
C PHE A 508 22.37 9.99 24.35
N SER A 509 22.46 8.65 24.26
CA SER A 509 23.60 7.97 23.65
C SER A 509 23.78 8.36 22.18
N LEU A 510 22.69 8.51 21.45
CA LEU A 510 22.70 8.96 20.05
C LEU A 510 23.24 10.38 19.94
N GLN A 511 22.69 11.32 20.70
CA GLN A 511 23.11 12.71 20.71
C GLN A 511 24.60 12.87 21.11
N MET A 512 25.02 12.20 22.17
CA MET A 512 26.42 12.22 22.61
C MET A 512 27.36 11.63 21.55
N THR A 513 26.91 10.60 20.83
CA THR A 513 27.70 10.00 19.76
C THR A 513 27.88 10.96 18.58
N GLN A 514 26.82 11.66 18.17
CA GLN A 514 26.88 12.67 17.11
C GLN A 514 27.78 13.86 17.47
N GLN A 515 27.73 14.30 18.75
CA GLN A 515 28.56 15.39 19.22
C GLN A 515 30.05 14.99 19.32
N LYS A 516 30.31 13.77 19.80
CA LYS A 516 31.68 13.30 20.02
C LYS A 516 32.40 12.91 18.73
N TYR A 517 31.68 12.44 17.73
CA TYR A 517 32.21 11.93 16.46
C TYR A 517 31.57 12.64 15.25
N PRO A 518 31.86 13.95 15.05
CA PRO A 518 31.19 14.73 14.00
C PRO A 518 31.52 14.29 12.58
N SER A 519 32.66 13.62 12.34
CA SER A 519 33.01 13.05 11.02
C SER A 519 32.29 11.73 10.73
N VAL A 520 31.54 11.19 11.73
CA VAL A 520 30.74 9.96 11.60
C VAL A 520 29.27 10.35 11.49
N LYS A 521 28.76 10.42 10.28
CA LYS A 521 27.35 10.73 10.04
C LYS A 521 26.45 9.53 10.34
N LEU A 522 25.36 9.76 11.07
CA LEU A 522 24.39 8.77 11.49
C LEU A 522 23.06 9.04 10.78
N HIS A 523 22.65 8.14 9.89
CA HIS A 523 21.44 8.25 9.06
C HIS A 523 20.34 7.34 9.60
N PHE A 524 19.09 7.78 9.55
CA PHE A 524 17.93 7.01 10.04
C PHE A 524 17.27 6.16 8.95
N THR A 525 17.79 6.24 7.73
CA THR A 525 17.38 5.44 6.58
C THR A 525 18.59 4.72 6.00
N SER A 526 18.37 3.57 5.37
CA SER A 526 19.44 2.77 4.76
C SER A 526 19.98 3.37 3.46
N GLU A 527 19.26 4.32 2.87
CA GLU A 527 19.64 5.06 1.68
C GLU A 527 19.92 6.50 2.08
N PHE A 528 21.16 6.91 1.92
CA PHE A 528 21.64 8.27 2.18
C PHE A 528 22.60 8.67 1.05
N GLU A 529 22.48 9.91 0.60
CA GLU A 529 23.39 10.54 -0.40
C GLU A 529 24.70 11.02 0.23
#